data_df7e6a10bafa1fc36e83180e5a5ecac0
#
_entry.id   df7e6a10bafa1fc36e83180e5a5ecac0
#
_cell.length_a   1.000
_cell.length_b   1.000
_cell.length_c   1.000
_cell.angle_alpha   90.00
_cell.angle_beta   90.00
_cell.angle_gamma   90.00
#
_symmetry.space_group_name_H-M   'P 1'
#
loop_
_entity.id
_entity.type
_entity.pdbx_description
1 polymer ?
#
loop_
_entity_poly.entity_id
_entity_poly.type
_entity_poly.pdbx_seq_one_letter_code
_entity_poly.pdbx_strand_id
1 'polypeptide(L)'
;MKRLLLSTAVVSLILCSQAQAFFEEEGRCQKRNLKGQWVSYQAEVKANPHTGVCKFSIENGKVEGTCDFSLTDDQGNPLTGLQFTGEATVQEDCSAELTMDFTPFGRPFVSTFHLQLHRNKKSFVGRWENAFGALGTANGVKL
;
A
#
# COMPACT_ATOMS: atom_id res chain seq x y z
N MET A 1 56.36 26.96 15.07
CA MET A 1 54.96 26.92 15.43
C MET A 1 54.06 27.21 14.25
N LYS A 2 53.91 26.29 13.27
CA LYS A 2 53.06 26.44 12.09
C LYS A 2 52.63 25.05 11.55
N ARG A 3 51.93 24.22 12.33
CA ARG A 3 51.39 22.91 11.87
C ARG A 3 50.18 22.42 12.65
N LEU A 4 49.24 23.28 13.06
CA LEU A 4 48.08 22.81 13.81
C LEU A 4 46.74 23.41 13.40
N LEU A 5 46.59 23.95 12.18
CA LEU A 5 45.31 24.58 11.73
C LEU A 5 44.67 23.93 10.52
N LEU A 6 45.19 22.80 10.00
CA LEU A 6 44.62 22.15 8.82
C LEU A 6 43.70 20.93 9.14
N SER A 7 43.63 20.52 10.41
CA SER A 7 42.91 19.26 10.74
C SER A 7 41.42 19.45 11.08
N THR A 8 41.00 20.65 11.45
CA THR A 8 39.61 20.90 11.91
C THR A 8 38.60 21.18 10.79
N ALA A 9 39.05 21.68 9.63
CA ALA A 9 38.14 22.00 8.52
C ALA A 9 37.62 20.77 7.76
N VAL A 10 38.40 19.69 7.68
CA VAL A 10 38.02 18.48 6.93
C VAL A 10 36.94 17.66 7.69
N VAL A 11 36.98 17.62 9.01
CA VAL A 11 36.03 16.86 9.82
C VAL A 11 34.62 17.49 9.77
N SER A 12 34.54 18.83 9.72
CA SER A 12 33.23 19.52 9.65
C SER A 12 32.52 19.33 8.31
N LEU A 13 33.23 19.17 7.21
CA LEU A 13 32.65 18.94 5.89
C LEU A 13 32.08 17.53 5.73
N ILE A 14 32.68 16.52 6.37
CA ILE A 14 32.22 15.13 6.30
C ILE A 14 30.94 14.95 7.10
N LEU A 15 30.79 15.64 8.24
CA LEU A 15 29.57 15.57 9.06
C LEU A 15 28.35 16.23 8.39
N CYS A 16 28.55 17.32 7.62
CA CYS A 16 27.48 17.97 6.90
C CYS A 16 26.92 17.13 5.74
N SER A 17 27.80 16.37 5.04
CA SER A 17 27.37 15.51 3.93
C SER A 17 26.57 14.27 4.39
N GLN A 18 26.87 13.75 5.58
CA GLN A 18 26.13 12.62 6.14
C GLN A 18 24.75 13.03 6.67
N ALA A 19 24.60 14.25 7.18
CA ALA A 19 23.31 14.76 7.61
C ALA A 19 22.34 14.97 6.43
N GLN A 20 22.82 15.43 5.28
CA GLN A 20 21.99 15.59 4.08
C GLN A 20 21.52 14.25 3.52
N ALA A 21 22.35 13.22 3.49
CA ALA A 21 21.97 11.88 3.04
C ALA A 21 20.90 11.25 3.94
N PHE A 22 20.89 11.57 5.24
CA PHE A 22 19.91 11.06 6.18
C PHE A 22 18.52 11.72 6.00
N PHE A 23 18.48 13.00 5.59
CA PHE A 23 17.23 13.72 5.35
C PHE A 23 16.57 13.37 3.99
N GLU A 24 17.36 12.97 2.98
CA GLU A 24 16.81 12.57 1.67
C GLU A 24 16.14 11.18 1.70
N GLU A 25 16.55 10.27 2.59
CA GLU A 25 15.95 8.93 2.69
C GLU A 25 14.59 8.91 3.40
N GLU A 26 14.26 9.89 4.24
CA GLU A 26 12.98 9.92 4.96
C GLU A 26 11.76 10.16 4.06
N GLY A 27 11.93 10.76 2.89
CA GLY A 27 10.84 11.07 1.96
C GLY A 27 10.48 9.95 0.99
N ARG A 28 11.41 9.06 0.66
CA ARG A 28 11.24 8.04 -0.37
C ARG A 28 10.56 6.79 0.16
N CYS A 29 9.69 6.20 -0.65
CA CYS A 29 9.10 4.91 -0.35
C CYS A 29 9.92 3.77 -0.96
N GLN A 30 9.92 2.65 -0.29
CA GLN A 30 10.62 1.43 -0.67
C GLN A 30 9.71 0.23 -0.43
N LYS A 31 9.98 -0.89 -1.08
CA LYS A 31 9.22 -2.13 -0.97
C LYS A 31 8.98 -2.57 0.49
N ARG A 32 9.97 -2.37 1.38
CA ARG A 32 9.86 -2.64 2.82
C ARG A 32 8.74 -1.84 3.51
N ASN A 33 8.32 -0.70 2.96
CA ASN A 33 7.27 0.12 3.56
C ASN A 33 5.88 -0.52 3.40
N LEU A 34 5.68 -1.34 2.38
CA LEU A 34 4.45 -2.12 2.21
C LEU A 34 4.38 -3.35 3.12
N LYS A 35 5.53 -3.96 3.48
CA LYS A 35 5.59 -5.17 4.28
C LYS A 35 4.83 -5.04 5.60
N GLY A 36 3.99 -6.02 5.91
CA GLY A 36 3.27 -6.16 7.19
C GLY A 36 1.77 -6.41 7.01
N GLN A 37 1.04 -6.28 8.12
CA GLN A 37 -0.41 -6.48 8.18
C GLN A 37 -1.13 -5.16 7.92
N TRP A 38 -2.21 -5.23 7.16
CA TRP A 38 -3.01 -4.07 6.76
C TRP A 38 -4.50 -4.35 6.94
N VAL A 39 -5.23 -3.29 7.25
CA VAL A 39 -6.69 -3.25 7.13
C VAL A 39 -7.05 -2.16 6.14
N SER A 40 -7.88 -2.49 5.16
CA SER A 40 -8.42 -1.50 4.23
C SER A 40 -9.94 -1.47 4.25
N TYR A 41 -10.47 -0.28 4.03
CA TYR A 41 -11.87 -0.01 3.78
C TYR A 41 -12.01 0.43 2.33
N GLN A 42 -13.00 -0.11 1.63
CA GLN A 42 -13.28 0.23 0.25
C GLN A 42 -14.76 0.46 0.02
N ALA A 43 -15.06 1.31 -0.94
CA ALA A 43 -16.43 1.58 -1.37
C ALA A 43 -16.49 1.61 -2.89
N GLU A 44 -17.39 0.82 -3.46
CA GLU A 44 -17.77 0.93 -4.86
C GLU A 44 -18.81 2.02 -5.04
N VAL A 45 -18.66 2.83 -6.10
CA VAL A 45 -19.50 4.00 -6.33
C VAL A 45 -20.24 3.98 -7.68
N LYS A 46 -20.03 2.97 -8.52
CA LYS A 46 -20.51 2.98 -9.90
C LYS A 46 -21.46 1.85 -10.24
N ALA A 47 -20.97 0.62 -10.39
CA ALA A 47 -21.77 -0.46 -11.00
C ALA A 47 -22.71 -1.13 -10.01
N ASN A 48 -22.23 -1.45 -8.81
CA ASN A 48 -23.00 -2.07 -7.74
C ASN A 48 -22.55 -1.50 -6.39
N PRO A 49 -23.07 -0.32 -5.97
CA PRO A 49 -22.60 0.36 -4.79
C PRO A 49 -22.60 -0.52 -3.54
N HIS A 50 -21.41 -0.70 -2.97
CA HIS A 50 -21.23 -1.50 -1.75
C HIS A 50 -19.97 -1.05 -1.00
N THR A 51 -19.81 -1.54 0.20
CA THR A 51 -18.61 -1.34 1.02
C THR A 51 -17.93 -2.66 1.29
N GLY A 52 -16.63 -2.61 1.55
CA GLY A 52 -15.83 -3.77 1.93
C GLY A 52 -14.78 -3.42 2.98
N VAL A 53 -14.45 -4.41 3.80
CA VAL A 53 -13.34 -4.38 4.73
C VAL A 53 -12.44 -5.56 4.42
N CYS A 54 -11.17 -5.29 4.13
CA CYS A 54 -10.18 -6.32 3.84
C CYS A 54 -9.07 -6.31 4.90
N LYS A 55 -8.68 -7.50 5.34
CA LYS A 55 -7.52 -7.74 6.20
C LYS A 55 -6.51 -8.56 5.42
N PHE A 56 -5.28 -8.09 5.30
CA PHE A 56 -4.29 -8.75 4.47
C PHE A 56 -2.86 -8.52 4.95
N SER A 57 -1.98 -9.40 4.53
CA SER A 57 -0.54 -9.26 4.70
C SER A 57 0.14 -8.97 3.37
N ILE A 58 1.21 -8.19 3.43
CA ILE A 58 2.14 -7.99 2.31
C ILE A 58 3.52 -8.48 2.74
N GLU A 59 4.02 -9.47 2.01
CA GLU A 59 5.36 -10.03 2.23
C GLU A 59 6.09 -10.16 0.89
N ASN A 60 7.22 -9.48 0.76
CA ASN A 60 8.01 -9.47 -0.49
C ASN A 60 7.24 -9.06 -1.76
N GLY A 61 6.18 -8.23 -1.60
CA GLY A 61 5.30 -7.81 -2.69
C GLY A 61 4.18 -8.78 -3.00
N LYS A 62 4.09 -9.93 -2.34
CA LYS A 62 2.94 -10.83 -2.40
C LYS A 62 1.90 -10.38 -1.38
N VAL A 63 0.64 -10.50 -1.75
CA VAL A 63 -0.51 -10.09 -0.96
C VAL A 63 -1.41 -11.29 -0.74
N GLU A 64 -1.82 -11.50 0.50
CA GLU A 64 -2.78 -12.55 0.87
C GLU A 64 -3.72 -12.02 1.95
N GLY A 65 -5.00 -12.32 1.82
CA GLY A 65 -5.97 -11.83 2.80
C GLY A 65 -7.39 -12.28 2.59
N THR A 66 -8.27 -11.63 3.34
CA THR A 66 -9.73 -11.86 3.28
C THR A 66 -10.46 -10.53 3.25
N CYS A 67 -11.62 -10.53 2.58
CA CYS A 67 -12.53 -9.39 2.58
C CYS A 67 -13.94 -9.80 3.00
N ASP A 68 -14.59 -8.87 3.68
CA ASP A 68 -16.01 -8.89 3.99
C ASP A 68 -16.69 -7.77 3.21
N PHE A 69 -17.73 -8.08 2.45
CA PHE A 69 -18.48 -7.10 1.66
C PHE A 69 -19.92 -6.94 2.17
N SER A 70 -20.45 -5.73 2.04
CA SER A 70 -21.88 -5.45 2.31
C SER A 70 -22.79 -5.92 1.17
N LEU A 71 -22.47 -7.08 0.60
CA LEU A 71 -23.20 -7.76 -0.48
C LEU A 71 -23.60 -9.15 -0.05
N THR A 72 -24.55 -9.70 -0.78
CA THR A 72 -24.96 -11.10 -0.66
C THR A 72 -24.74 -11.83 -1.98
N ASP A 73 -24.59 -13.13 -1.92
CA ASP A 73 -24.66 -14.00 -3.09
C ASP A 73 -26.11 -14.11 -3.63
N ASP A 74 -26.28 -14.86 -4.73
CA ASP A 74 -27.58 -15.09 -5.36
C ASP A 74 -28.58 -15.85 -4.45
N GLN A 75 -28.11 -16.44 -3.36
CA GLN A 75 -28.91 -17.16 -2.37
C GLN A 75 -29.21 -16.28 -1.13
N GLY A 76 -28.71 -15.04 -1.09
CA GLY A 76 -28.90 -14.12 0.02
C GLY A 76 -27.89 -14.29 1.17
N ASN A 77 -26.84 -15.11 1.02
CA ASN A 77 -25.82 -15.27 2.05
C ASN A 77 -24.82 -14.10 2.00
N PRO A 78 -24.38 -13.56 3.15
CA PRO A 78 -23.38 -12.51 3.18
C PRO A 78 -22.07 -12.93 2.53
N LEU A 79 -21.46 -12.04 1.74
CA LEU A 79 -20.14 -12.26 1.15
C LEU A 79 -19.06 -11.88 2.18
N THR A 80 -18.74 -12.82 3.06
CA THR A 80 -17.76 -12.64 4.14
C THR A 80 -16.64 -13.67 4.03
N GLY A 81 -15.44 -13.31 4.52
CA GLY A 81 -14.28 -14.19 4.52
C GLY A 81 -13.78 -14.57 3.13
N LEU A 82 -14.08 -13.77 2.10
CA LEU A 82 -13.62 -14.06 0.74
C LEU A 82 -12.12 -13.93 0.65
N GLN A 83 -11.46 -15.05 0.39
CA GLN A 83 -10.01 -15.09 0.25
C GLN A 83 -9.56 -14.46 -1.07
N PHE A 84 -8.42 -13.81 -1.03
CA PHE A 84 -7.75 -13.29 -2.21
C PHE A 84 -6.24 -13.40 -2.09
N THR A 85 -5.60 -13.39 -3.25
CA THR A 85 -4.16 -13.22 -3.39
C THR A 85 -3.86 -12.05 -4.30
N GLY A 86 -2.62 -11.60 -4.36
CA GLY A 86 -2.28 -10.50 -5.27
C GLY A 86 -0.81 -10.11 -5.18
N GLU A 87 -0.54 -8.95 -5.75
CA GLU A 87 0.78 -8.36 -5.75
C GLU A 87 0.71 -6.88 -5.36
N ALA A 88 1.77 -6.38 -4.76
CA ALA A 88 1.91 -4.97 -4.40
C ALA A 88 3.28 -4.44 -4.79
N THR A 89 3.29 -3.27 -5.40
CA THR A 89 4.49 -2.51 -5.74
C THR A 89 4.39 -1.10 -5.21
N VAL A 90 5.54 -0.45 -4.98
CA VAL A 90 5.60 0.95 -4.56
C VAL A 90 6.75 1.65 -5.28
N GLN A 91 6.52 2.88 -5.68
CA GLN A 91 7.49 3.78 -6.28
C GLN A 91 8.14 4.68 -5.21
N GLU A 92 9.23 5.35 -5.55
CA GLU A 92 9.94 6.25 -4.64
C GLU A 92 9.09 7.45 -4.18
N ASP A 93 8.14 7.90 -4.99
CA ASP A 93 7.19 8.97 -4.69
C ASP A 93 6.02 8.53 -3.79
N CYS A 94 6.09 7.29 -3.30
CA CYS A 94 5.06 6.66 -2.46
C CYS A 94 3.74 6.36 -3.18
N SER A 95 3.67 6.47 -4.50
CA SER A 95 2.59 5.84 -5.25
C SER A 95 2.77 4.32 -5.21
N ALA A 96 1.67 3.60 -5.09
CA ALA A 96 1.70 2.14 -5.01
C ALA A 96 0.57 1.55 -5.87
N GLU A 97 0.82 0.37 -6.39
CA GLU A 97 -0.19 -0.45 -7.05
C GLU A 97 -0.35 -1.75 -6.26
N LEU A 98 -1.59 -2.14 -6.05
CA LEU A 98 -1.95 -3.39 -5.39
C LEU A 98 -3.03 -4.08 -6.20
N THR A 99 -2.86 -5.37 -6.48
CA THR A 99 -3.89 -6.20 -7.08
C THR A 99 -4.52 -7.11 -6.03
N MET A 100 -5.82 -7.35 -6.16
CA MET A 100 -6.55 -8.36 -5.39
C MET A 100 -7.26 -9.27 -6.38
N ASP A 101 -6.81 -10.52 -6.42
CA ASP A 101 -7.39 -11.57 -7.24
C ASP A 101 -8.30 -12.43 -6.38
N PHE A 102 -9.57 -12.25 -6.56
CA PHE A 102 -10.60 -13.08 -5.96
C PHE A 102 -10.97 -14.17 -6.96
N THR A 103 -11.29 -15.36 -6.46
CA THR A 103 -11.90 -16.41 -7.28
C THR A 103 -13.29 -16.76 -6.71
N PRO A 104 -14.20 -15.76 -6.56
CA PRO A 104 -15.55 -16.07 -6.15
C PRO A 104 -16.25 -16.81 -7.30
N PHE A 105 -16.96 -17.85 -6.97
CA PHE A 105 -17.77 -18.60 -7.95
C PHE A 105 -16.96 -19.24 -9.11
N GLY A 106 -15.66 -19.55 -8.90
CA GLY A 106 -14.81 -20.22 -9.89
C GLY A 106 -14.42 -19.36 -11.10
N ARG A 107 -14.61 -18.05 -11.04
CA ARG A 107 -14.18 -17.10 -12.07
C ARG A 107 -13.17 -16.13 -11.51
N PRO A 108 -12.03 -15.89 -12.18
CA PRO A 108 -11.07 -14.86 -11.76
C PRO A 108 -11.73 -13.48 -11.73
N PHE A 109 -11.51 -12.77 -10.64
CA PHE A 109 -11.98 -11.41 -10.46
C PHE A 109 -10.85 -10.58 -9.88
N VAL A 110 -10.19 -9.82 -10.73
CA VAL A 110 -9.04 -9.00 -10.34
C VAL A 110 -9.47 -7.53 -10.21
N SER A 111 -9.19 -6.96 -9.04
CA SER A 111 -9.29 -5.52 -8.81
C SER A 111 -7.90 -4.92 -8.69
N THR A 112 -7.67 -3.80 -9.35
CA THR A 112 -6.41 -3.05 -9.31
C THR A 112 -6.62 -1.77 -8.51
N PHE A 113 -5.76 -1.55 -7.53
CA PHE A 113 -5.77 -0.40 -6.63
C PHE A 113 -4.59 0.50 -6.96
N HIS A 114 -4.86 1.78 -7.17
CA HIS A 114 -3.87 2.83 -7.32
C HIS A 114 -3.87 3.66 -6.05
N LEU A 115 -2.83 3.53 -5.27
CA LEU A 115 -2.73 4.01 -3.90
C LEU A 115 -1.65 5.07 -3.77
N GLN A 116 -1.83 5.96 -2.79
CA GLN A 116 -0.81 6.88 -2.32
C GLN A 116 -0.56 6.63 -0.83
N LEU A 117 0.65 6.21 -0.47
CA LEU A 117 1.04 6.08 0.92
C LEU A 117 1.23 7.47 1.53
N HIS A 118 0.79 7.63 2.77
CA HIS A 118 1.09 8.81 3.57
C HIS A 118 2.57 8.85 3.97
N ARG A 119 3.06 10.04 4.37
CA ARG A 119 4.46 10.24 4.81
C ARG A 119 4.90 9.29 5.93
N ASN A 120 4.00 8.94 6.84
CA ASN A 120 4.28 7.98 7.91
C ASN A 120 4.43 6.53 7.42
N LYS A 121 4.10 6.25 6.14
CA LYS A 121 4.18 4.93 5.51
C LYS A 121 3.35 3.85 6.23
N LYS A 122 2.37 4.26 7.03
CA LYS A 122 1.48 3.40 7.84
C LYS A 122 0.01 3.50 7.41
N SER A 123 -0.29 4.32 6.41
CA SER A 123 -1.63 4.45 5.86
C SER A 123 -1.58 4.81 4.39
N PHE A 124 -2.66 4.56 3.69
CA PHE A 124 -2.83 4.92 2.29
C PHE A 124 -4.26 5.40 2.01
N VAL A 125 -4.39 6.12 0.92
CA VAL A 125 -5.66 6.42 0.26
C VAL A 125 -5.52 6.13 -1.23
N GLY A 126 -6.62 5.88 -1.91
CA GLY A 126 -6.58 5.68 -3.35
C GLY A 126 -7.92 5.32 -3.97
N ARG A 127 -7.83 4.88 -5.20
CA ARG A 127 -8.95 4.37 -5.99
C ARG A 127 -8.68 2.95 -6.44
N TRP A 128 -9.73 2.24 -6.82
CA TRP A 128 -9.62 0.93 -7.44
C TRP A 128 -10.60 0.78 -8.59
N GLU A 129 -10.27 -0.14 -9.46
CA GLU A 129 -11.09 -0.49 -10.62
C GLU A 129 -10.92 -1.98 -10.96
N ASN A 130 -11.86 -2.52 -11.75
CA ASN A 130 -11.76 -3.86 -12.29
C ASN A 130 -12.27 -3.95 -13.73
N ALA A 131 -12.02 -5.08 -14.37
CA ALA A 131 -12.40 -5.32 -15.77
C ALA A 131 -13.91 -5.30 -16.03
N PHE A 132 -14.75 -5.38 -15.00
CA PHE A 132 -16.22 -5.35 -15.12
C PHE A 132 -16.80 -3.93 -15.01
N GLY A 133 -15.94 -2.92 -14.99
CA GLY A 133 -16.34 -1.51 -14.92
C GLY A 133 -16.71 -1.02 -13.54
N ALA A 134 -16.48 -1.81 -12.50
CA ALA A 134 -16.57 -1.33 -11.12
C ALA A 134 -15.45 -0.32 -10.84
N LEU A 135 -15.77 0.69 -10.06
CA LEU A 135 -14.88 1.78 -9.71
C LEU A 135 -15.17 2.22 -8.28
N GLY A 136 -14.15 2.41 -7.49
CA GLY A 136 -14.31 2.78 -6.10
C GLY A 136 -13.11 3.50 -5.48
N THR A 137 -13.26 3.78 -4.21
CA THR A 137 -12.22 4.36 -3.36
C THR A 137 -11.76 3.37 -2.31
N ALA A 138 -10.53 3.50 -1.86
CA ALA A 138 -9.96 2.70 -0.79
C ALA A 138 -9.11 3.57 0.13
N ASN A 139 -9.13 3.24 1.41
CA ASN A 139 -8.18 3.72 2.39
C ASN A 139 -7.74 2.56 3.28
N GLY A 140 -6.56 2.66 3.87
CA GLY A 140 -6.07 1.59 4.72
C GLY A 140 -5.04 2.05 5.72
N VAL A 141 -4.88 1.23 6.75
CA VAL A 141 -3.90 1.43 7.82
C VAL A 141 -3.12 0.16 8.05
N LYS A 142 -1.86 0.33 8.40
CA LYS A 142 -0.96 -0.74 8.81
C LYS A 142 -1.14 -1.01 10.29
N LEU A 143 -1.27 -2.28 10.64
CA LEU A 143 -1.42 -2.75 12.01
C LEU A 143 -0.07 -2.89 12.73
#